data_99c9fdefba2cddee7c4b67cb9c57e5c0
#
_entry.id   99c9fdefba2cddee7c4b67cb9c57e5c0
#
_cell.length_a   1.000
_cell.length_b   1.000
_cell.length_c   1.000
_cell.angle_alpha   90.00
_cell.angle_beta   90.00
_cell.angle_gamma   90.00
#
_symmetry.space_group_name_H-M   'P 1'
#
loop_
_entity.id
_entity.type
_entity.pdbx_description
1 polymer ?
#
loop_
_entity_poly.entity_id
_entity_poly.type
_entity_poly.pdbx_seq_one_letter_code
_entity_poly.pdbx_strand_id
1 'polypeptide(L)'
;MGLYAMTGGATGIGNAIKQQLVRQGNQVIVVDIKDADIIADLSTLEGRQAAIAGISAAAPDGLDGFIPCAGVGPHISPPSIVARINFFGALAVTEGVKSLVAKRKGAIVMISSNSATMGYEQGVVDLMLEGNEAGASAKLDEIGNGQLAYGGGKYALSCWLRRESKSYAANGIRLNAVAPGFTETPLTDAGRSNPEFAEVLEAFIKSIPIGRPGSPEDIAEATCFLLD
;
A
#
# COMPACT_ATOMS: atom_id res chain seq x y z
N MET A 1 -0.03 10.42 22.74
CA MET A 1 1.00 9.53 22.15
C MET A 1 0.29 8.28 21.69
N GLY A 2 0.16 8.12 20.39
CA GLY A 2 -0.49 6.97 19.75
C GLY A 2 0.52 5.89 19.38
N LEU A 3 0.02 4.66 19.13
CA LEU A 3 0.78 3.54 18.61
C LEU A 3 0.22 3.16 17.24
N TYR A 4 1.05 3.27 16.23
CA TYR A 4 0.72 2.95 14.84
C TYR A 4 1.56 1.78 14.37
N ALA A 5 1.06 1.03 13.38
CA ALA A 5 1.84 0.07 12.64
C ALA A 5 1.74 0.33 11.13
N MET A 6 2.76 -0.03 10.39
CA MET A 6 2.76 0.14 8.94
C MET A 6 3.58 -0.93 8.25
N THR A 7 3.26 -1.18 7.00
CA THR A 7 4.14 -1.92 6.09
C THR A 7 4.79 -0.94 5.11
N GLY A 8 6.06 -1.19 4.71
CA GLY A 8 6.74 -0.34 3.73
C GLY A 8 7.22 0.99 4.29
N GLY A 9 7.82 1.00 5.48
CA GLY A 9 8.27 2.22 6.17
C GLY A 9 9.74 2.60 6.00
N ALA A 10 10.53 1.82 5.24
CA ALA A 10 11.97 2.06 5.11
C ALA A 10 12.31 3.23 4.17
N THR A 11 11.51 3.46 3.12
CA THR A 11 11.80 4.46 2.08
C THR A 11 10.54 5.18 1.58
N GLY A 12 10.72 6.22 0.76
CA GLY A 12 9.66 6.89 0.01
C GLY A 12 8.50 7.41 0.88
N ILE A 13 7.28 7.21 0.40
CA ILE A 13 6.04 7.66 1.06
C ILE A 13 5.95 7.09 2.49
N GLY A 14 6.23 5.79 2.67
CA GLY A 14 6.13 5.17 3.99
C GLY A 14 7.11 5.77 5.00
N ASN A 15 8.34 6.05 4.60
CA ASN A 15 9.31 6.72 5.47
C ASN A 15 8.84 8.14 5.85
N ALA A 16 8.28 8.90 4.90
CA ALA A 16 7.75 10.24 5.18
C ALA A 16 6.59 10.19 6.20
N ILE A 17 5.65 9.23 6.04
CA ILE A 17 4.55 9.00 7.01
C ILE A 17 5.11 8.66 8.38
N LYS A 18 6.06 7.70 8.47
CA LYS A 18 6.72 7.32 9.71
C LYS A 18 7.34 8.53 10.40
N GLN A 19 8.14 9.32 9.67
CA GLN A 19 8.81 10.50 10.20
C GLN A 19 7.82 11.54 10.71
N GLN A 20 6.71 11.74 10.02
CA GLN A 20 5.68 12.69 10.45
C GLN A 20 4.97 12.23 11.73
N LEU A 21 4.57 10.96 11.81
CA LEU A 21 3.97 10.40 13.03
C LEU A 21 4.93 10.49 14.23
N VAL A 22 6.22 10.20 14.03
CA VAL A 22 7.24 10.30 15.07
C VAL A 22 7.43 11.76 15.51
N ARG A 23 7.48 12.72 14.58
CA ARG A 23 7.54 14.17 14.91
C ARG A 23 6.33 14.63 15.73
N GLN A 24 5.17 14.01 15.55
CA GLN A 24 3.95 14.26 16.35
C GLN A 24 3.97 13.56 17.72
N GLY A 25 5.07 12.88 18.07
CA GLY A 25 5.22 12.20 19.37
C GLY A 25 4.60 10.81 19.42
N ASN A 26 4.31 10.18 18.27
CA ASN A 26 3.74 8.85 18.19
C ASN A 26 4.82 7.77 18.02
N GLN A 27 4.48 6.53 18.37
CA GLN A 27 5.29 5.34 18.09
C GLN A 27 4.80 4.66 16.82
N VAL A 28 5.74 4.12 16.02
CA VAL A 28 5.42 3.44 14.76
C VAL A 28 6.18 2.13 14.68
N ILE A 29 5.45 1.02 14.57
CA ILE A 29 5.98 -0.31 14.30
C ILE A 29 6.06 -0.48 12.78
N VAL A 30 7.26 -0.70 12.26
CA VAL A 30 7.50 -0.84 10.83
C VAL A 30 7.73 -2.31 10.44
N VAL A 31 7.00 -2.75 9.44
CA VAL A 31 7.25 -4.02 8.72
C VAL A 31 7.81 -3.68 7.35
N ASP A 32 8.97 -4.23 7.00
CA ASP A 32 9.57 -4.07 5.68
C ASP A 32 10.49 -5.26 5.37
N ILE A 33 11.04 -5.33 4.16
CA ILE A 33 12.02 -6.36 3.79
C ILE A 33 13.42 -6.07 4.34
N LYS A 34 13.66 -4.84 4.81
CA LYS A 34 14.91 -4.37 5.42
C LYS A 34 14.66 -3.12 6.25
N ASP A 35 15.63 -2.77 7.09
CA ASP A 35 15.64 -1.51 7.87
C ASP A 35 14.34 -1.25 8.64
N ALA A 36 13.80 -2.28 9.29
CA ALA A 36 12.51 -2.25 9.95
C ALA A 36 12.53 -3.02 11.29
N ASP A 37 11.51 -2.79 12.12
CA ASP A 37 11.34 -3.51 13.39
C ASP A 37 10.99 -4.97 13.16
N ILE A 38 10.24 -5.26 12.09
CA ILE A 38 9.84 -6.60 11.68
C ILE A 38 10.24 -6.80 10.23
N ILE A 39 11.14 -7.77 9.99
CA ILE A 39 11.57 -8.11 8.63
C ILE A 39 10.65 -9.19 8.07
N ALA A 40 9.93 -8.86 6.98
CA ALA A 40 8.97 -9.77 6.35
C ALA A 40 8.78 -9.47 4.85
N ASP A 41 8.76 -10.53 4.04
CA ASP A 41 8.44 -10.47 2.61
C ASP A 41 6.95 -10.71 2.38
N LEU A 42 6.19 -9.68 2.07
CA LEU A 42 4.75 -9.76 1.87
C LEU A 42 4.33 -10.45 0.56
N SER A 43 5.27 -10.79 -0.31
CA SER A 43 4.99 -11.61 -1.49
C SER A 43 4.70 -13.07 -1.13
N THR A 44 5.06 -13.51 0.09
CA THR A 44 4.91 -14.89 0.58
C THR A 44 3.87 -15.00 1.70
N LEU A 45 3.28 -16.18 1.86
CA LEU A 45 2.34 -16.45 2.95
C LEU A 45 3.05 -16.38 4.32
N GLU A 46 4.23 -16.94 4.41
CA GLU A 46 5.06 -16.96 5.62
C GLU A 46 5.43 -15.55 6.07
N GLY A 47 5.82 -14.69 5.12
CA GLY A 47 6.15 -13.29 5.43
C GLY A 47 4.93 -12.50 5.91
N ARG A 48 3.75 -12.71 5.32
CA ARG A 48 2.50 -12.10 5.80
C ARG A 48 2.15 -12.54 7.21
N GLN A 49 2.30 -13.83 7.51
CA GLN A 49 2.07 -14.38 8.84
C GLN A 49 3.08 -13.81 9.86
N ALA A 50 4.35 -13.73 9.48
CA ALA A 50 5.38 -13.14 10.33
C ALA A 50 5.10 -11.65 10.63
N ALA A 51 4.65 -10.88 9.63
CA ALA A 51 4.25 -9.48 9.80
C ALA A 51 3.10 -9.34 10.81
N ILE A 52 2.02 -10.14 10.65
CA ILE A 52 0.85 -10.12 11.54
C ILE A 52 1.25 -10.52 12.97
N ALA A 53 2.03 -11.60 13.12
CA ALA A 53 2.49 -12.07 14.43
C ALA A 53 3.39 -11.04 15.13
N GLY A 54 4.33 -10.44 14.40
CA GLY A 54 5.22 -9.43 14.93
C GLY A 54 4.48 -8.16 15.39
N ILE A 55 3.55 -7.65 14.56
CA ILE A 55 2.70 -6.51 14.95
C ILE A 55 1.86 -6.86 16.18
N SER A 56 1.26 -8.05 16.22
CA SER A 56 0.43 -8.48 17.34
C SER A 56 1.21 -8.59 18.65
N ALA A 57 2.44 -9.07 18.58
CA ALA A 57 3.32 -9.16 19.75
C ALA A 57 3.76 -7.78 20.25
N ALA A 58 4.02 -6.83 19.33
CA ALA A 58 4.46 -5.47 19.66
C ALA A 58 3.32 -4.54 20.11
N ALA A 59 2.06 -4.86 19.77
CA ALA A 59 0.89 -4.04 20.07
C ALA A 59 -0.25 -4.86 20.75
N PRO A 60 -0.02 -5.54 21.88
CA PRO A 60 -1.02 -6.40 22.52
C PRO A 60 -2.29 -5.63 22.96
N ASP A 61 -2.14 -4.35 23.28
CA ASP A 61 -3.23 -3.47 23.74
C ASP A 61 -3.94 -2.75 22.58
N GLY A 62 -3.56 -3.01 21.33
CA GLY A 62 -4.16 -2.46 20.12
C GLY A 62 -3.39 -1.30 19.49
N LEU A 63 -3.89 -0.88 18.34
CA LEU A 63 -3.30 0.15 17.49
C LEU A 63 -4.25 1.33 17.31
N ASP A 64 -3.71 2.54 17.38
CA ASP A 64 -4.45 3.77 17.02
C ASP A 64 -4.59 3.90 15.48
N GLY A 65 -3.68 3.28 14.71
CA GLY A 65 -3.83 3.20 13.27
C GLY A 65 -2.91 2.18 12.61
N PHE A 66 -3.29 1.81 11.37
CA PHE A 66 -2.50 0.92 10.51
C PHE A 66 -2.40 1.47 9.09
N ILE A 67 -1.20 1.42 8.50
CA ILE A 67 -0.93 1.94 7.16
C ILE A 67 -0.29 0.85 6.29
N PRO A 68 -1.06 0.12 5.46
CA PRO A 68 -0.50 -0.82 4.48
C PRO A 68 0.10 -0.05 3.29
N CYS A 69 1.37 0.37 3.42
CA CYS A 69 2.07 1.20 2.45
C CYS A 69 3.12 0.41 1.63
N ALA A 70 3.47 -0.82 2.03
CA ALA A 70 4.38 -1.64 1.26
C ALA A 70 3.89 -1.83 -0.17
N GLY A 71 4.77 -1.63 -1.13
CA GLY A 71 4.44 -1.78 -2.53
C GLY A 71 5.65 -1.72 -3.44
N VAL A 72 5.51 -2.32 -4.61
CA VAL A 72 6.51 -2.33 -5.66
C VAL A 72 5.93 -1.77 -6.95
N GLY A 73 6.81 -1.27 -7.83
CA GLY A 73 6.41 -0.65 -9.09
C GLY A 73 6.12 -1.68 -10.20
N PRO A 74 5.58 -1.18 -11.32
CA PRO A 74 5.20 -2.03 -12.46
C PRO A 74 6.39 -2.66 -13.21
N HIS A 75 7.62 -2.22 -12.93
CA HIS A 75 8.85 -2.75 -13.53
C HIS A 75 9.31 -4.08 -12.92
N ILE A 76 8.66 -4.52 -11.85
CA ILE A 76 9.00 -5.80 -11.17
C ILE A 76 8.47 -6.97 -12.00
N SER A 77 9.32 -7.98 -12.16
CA SER A 77 9.00 -9.22 -12.88
C SER A 77 9.22 -10.44 -11.98
N PRO A 78 8.35 -11.46 -12.05
CA PRO A 78 7.12 -11.53 -12.87
C PRO A 78 6.02 -10.59 -12.32
N PRO A 79 5.03 -10.19 -13.17
CA PRO A 79 3.95 -9.26 -12.77
C PRO A 79 3.13 -9.73 -11.58
N SER A 80 3.03 -11.04 -11.35
CA SER A 80 2.35 -11.61 -10.18
C SER A 80 2.92 -11.12 -8.84
N ILE A 81 4.23 -10.81 -8.75
CA ILE A 81 4.85 -10.27 -7.55
C ILE A 81 4.23 -8.91 -7.17
N VAL A 82 3.91 -8.09 -8.18
CA VAL A 82 3.25 -6.79 -7.95
C VAL A 82 1.90 -6.99 -7.27
N ALA A 83 1.09 -7.93 -7.75
CA ALA A 83 -0.21 -8.25 -7.15
C ALA A 83 -0.07 -8.86 -5.74
N ARG A 84 0.88 -9.79 -5.58
CA ARG A 84 1.15 -10.45 -4.29
C ARG A 84 1.49 -9.47 -3.18
N ILE A 85 2.29 -8.44 -3.47
CA ILE A 85 2.68 -7.43 -2.48
C ILE A 85 1.60 -6.36 -2.36
N ASN A 86 1.23 -5.71 -3.48
CA ASN A 86 0.44 -4.48 -3.47
C ASN A 86 -1.04 -4.70 -3.15
N PHE A 87 -1.56 -5.91 -3.37
CA PHE A 87 -2.95 -6.25 -3.09
C PHE A 87 -3.05 -7.35 -2.02
N PHE A 88 -2.62 -8.57 -2.31
CA PHE A 88 -2.81 -9.71 -1.39
C PHE A 88 -2.04 -9.51 -0.07
N GLY A 89 -0.80 -9.05 -0.12
CA GLY A 89 0.00 -8.74 1.06
C GLY A 89 -0.59 -7.61 1.88
N ALA A 90 -1.00 -6.52 1.22
CA ALA A 90 -1.64 -5.40 1.88
C ALA A 90 -2.93 -5.82 2.60
N LEU A 91 -3.80 -6.61 1.93
CA LEU A 91 -5.05 -7.08 2.52
C LEU A 91 -4.82 -8.10 3.64
N ALA A 92 -3.94 -9.09 3.44
CA ALA A 92 -3.69 -10.12 4.43
C ALA A 92 -3.23 -9.51 5.77
N VAL A 93 -2.29 -8.54 5.73
CA VAL A 93 -1.86 -7.87 6.96
C VAL A 93 -2.96 -6.98 7.53
N THR A 94 -3.70 -6.24 6.68
CA THR A 94 -4.83 -5.40 7.11
C THR A 94 -5.88 -6.20 7.86
N GLU A 95 -6.32 -7.32 7.31
CA GLU A 95 -7.29 -8.21 7.95
C GLU A 95 -6.72 -8.84 9.23
N GLY A 96 -5.44 -9.25 9.19
CA GLY A 96 -4.77 -9.87 10.33
C GLY A 96 -4.65 -8.95 11.55
N VAL A 97 -4.49 -7.63 11.34
CA VAL A 97 -4.38 -6.65 12.45
C VAL A 97 -5.69 -5.91 12.75
N LYS A 98 -6.77 -6.20 12.02
CA LYS A 98 -8.08 -5.54 12.18
C LYS A 98 -8.56 -5.49 13.64
N SER A 99 -8.43 -6.60 14.36
CA SER A 99 -8.83 -6.68 15.77
C SER A 99 -8.01 -5.74 16.67
N LEU A 100 -6.74 -5.51 16.37
CA LEU A 100 -5.88 -4.59 17.12
C LEU A 100 -6.31 -3.14 16.93
N VAL A 101 -6.65 -2.76 15.68
CA VAL A 101 -7.17 -1.41 15.39
C VAL A 101 -8.55 -1.21 16.00
N ALA A 102 -9.41 -2.25 15.98
CA ALA A 102 -10.74 -2.20 16.60
C ALA A 102 -10.69 -1.96 18.12
N LYS A 103 -9.69 -2.50 18.83
CA LYS A 103 -9.51 -2.29 20.28
C LYS A 103 -9.44 -0.81 20.66
N ARG A 104 -8.84 0.01 19.79
CA ARG A 104 -8.66 1.46 20.03
C ARG A 104 -9.60 2.33 19.19
N LYS A 105 -10.52 1.72 18.43
CA LYS A 105 -11.39 2.44 17.46
C LYS A 105 -10.59 3.31 16.51
N GLY A 106 -9.46 2.79 16.06
CA GLY A 106 -8.45 3.50 15.30
C GLY A 106 -8.81 3.66 13.82
N ALA A 107 -7.81 4.04 13.03
CA ALA A 107 -7.94 4.27 11.60
C ALA A 107 -7.04 3.34 10.78
N ILE A 108 -7.49 3.00 9.57
CA ILE A 108 -6.67 2.35 8.55
C ILE A 108 -6.65 3.27 7.33
N VAL A 109 -5.46 3.61 6.87
CA VAL A 109 -5.29 4.43 5.67
C VAL A 109 -4.43 3.68 4.66
N MET A 110 -5.08 3.21 3.60
CA MET A 110 -4.44 2.46 2.52
C MET A 110 -3.77 3.40 1.51
N ILE A 111 -2.67 2.96 0.91
CA ILE A 111 -2.02 3.70 -0.18
C ILE A 111 -2.41 3.07 -1.51
N SER A 112 -3.41 3.68 -2.17
CA SER A 112 -3.82 3.35 -3.53
C SER A 112 -2.91 4.06 -4.56
N SER A 113 -3.43 4.47 -5.69
CA SER A 113 -2.71 5.24 -6.73
C SER A 113 -3.71 5.82 -7.72
N ASN A 114 -3.38 6.92 -8.38
CA ASN A 114 -4.10 7.39 -9.58
C ASN A 114 -4.04 6.36 -10.72
N SER A 115 -3.05 5.46 -10.73
CA SER A 115 -2.95 4.35 -11.69
C SER A 115 -4.15 3.40 -11.64
N ALA A 116 -4.94 3.41 -10.58
CA ALA A 116 -6.22 2.70 -10.52
C ALA A 116 -7.21 3.09 -11.62
N THR A 117 -7.01 4.26 -12.27
CA THR A 117 -7.86 4.77 -13.36
C THR A 117 -7.21 4.65 -14.74
N MET A 118 -5.97 4.15 -14.83
CA MET A 118 -5.18 4.15 -16.07
C MET A 118 -5.32 2.88 -16.93
N GLY A 119 -5.98 1.85 -16.41
CA GLY A 119 -6.21 0.60 -17.11
C GLY A 119 -5.89 -0.62 -16.27
N TYR A 120 -6.68 -1.67 -16.47
CA TYR A 120 -6.55 -2.96 -15.80
C TYR A 120 -7.22 -4.07 -16.63
N GLU A 121 -6.94 -5.31 -16.30
CA GLU A 121 -7.61 -6.48 -16.86
C GLU A 121 -8.72 -6.91 -15.89
N GLN A 122 -9.98 -6.83 -16.32
CA GLN A 122 -11.14 -7.07 -15.44
C GLN A 122 -11.11 -8.47 -14.82
N GLY A 123 -10.80 -9.50 -15.61
CA GLY A 123 -10.76 -10.86 -15.09
C GLY A 123 -9.66 -11.11 -14.06
N VAL A 124 -8.58 -10.30 -14.04
CA VAL A 124 -7.57 -10.31 -12.95
C VAL A 124 -8.13 -9.64 -11.71
N VAL A 125 -8.79 -8.49 -11.87
CA VAL A 125 -9.43 -7.78 -10.77
C VAL A 125 -10.49 -8.64 -10.09
N ASP A 126 -11.30 -9.35 -10.85
CA ASP A 126 -12.33 -10.25 -10.32
C ASP A 126 -11.69 -11.35 -9.46
N LEU A 127 -10.64 -12.02 -9.98
CA LEU A 127 -9.88 -13.03 -9.22
C LEU A 127 -9.26 -12.45 -7.93
N MET A 128 -8.73 -11.22 -7.99
CA MET A 128 -8.22 -10.53 -6.79
C MET A 128 -9.32 -10.33 -5.75
N LEU A 129 -10.48 -9.81 -6.15
CA LEU A 129 -11.60 -9.52 -5.26
C LEU A 129 -12.29 -10.78 -4.71
N GLU A 130 -12.14 -11.91 -5.38
CA GLU A 130 -12.53 -13.25 -4.91
C GLU A 130 -11.51 -13.86 -3.95
N GLY A 131 -10.32 -13.27 -3.81
CA GLY A 131 -9.23 -13.81 -2.99
C GLY A 131 -8.47 -14.96 -3.67
N ASN A 132 -8.66 -15.15 -4.98
CA ASN A 132 -7.98 -16.20 -5.75
C ASN A 132 -6.59 -15.74 -6.19
N GLU A 133 -5.63 -15.74 -5.25
CA GLU A 133 -4.25 -15.31 -5.51
C GLU A 133 -3.55 -16.14 -6.58
N ALA A 134 -3.76 -17.46 -6.57
CA ALA A 134 -3.13 -18.36 -7.54
C ALA A 134 -3.62 -18.08 -8.97
N GLY A 135 -4.94 -17.92 -9.14
CA GLY A 135 -5.55 -17.60 -10.44
C GLY A 135 -5.13 -16.23 -10.96
N ALA A 136 -5.14 -15.21 -10.09
CA ALA A 136 -4.71 -13.86 -10.44
C ALA A 136 -3.23 -13.82 -10.83
N SER A 137 -2.36 -14.51 -10.09
CA SER A 137 -0.93 -14.61 -10.37
C SER A 137 -0.65 -15.28 -11.72
N ALA A 138 -1.26 -16.43 -11.98
CA ALA A 138 -1.09 -17.16 -13.23
C ALA A 138 -1.51 -16.32 -14.45
N LYS A 139 -2.69 -15.65 -14.34
CA LYS A 139 -3.19 -14.80 -15.43
C LYS A 139 -2.32 -13.56 -15.67
N LEU A 140 -1.79 -12.94 -14.61
CA LEU A 140 -0.87 -11.82 -14.74
C LEU A 140 0.45 -12.20 -15.38
N ASP A 141 1.01 -13.37 -15.04
CA ASP A 141 2.25 -13.85 -15.61
C ASP A 141 2.07 -14.27 -17.08
N GLU A 142 0.90 -14.80 -17.46
CA GLU A 142 0.52 -15.06 -18.86
C GLU A 142 0.44 -13.76 -19.66
N ILE A 143 -0.18 -12.71 -19.12
CA ILE A 143 -0.29 -11.39 -19.76
C ILE A 143 1.07 -10.70 -19.89
N GLY A 144 1.98 -10.89 -18.92
CA GLY A 144 3.32 -10.34 -18.93
C GLY A 144 3.40 -8.82 -18.83
N ASN A 145 2.34 -8.12 -18.36
CA ASN A 145 2.28 -6.65 -18.30
C ASN A 145 2.19 -6.14 -16.86
N GLY A 146 3.30 -5.59 -16.38
CA GLY A 146 3.40 -5.05 -15.03
C GLY A 146 2.54 -3.80 -14.77
N GLN A 147 2.25 -2.98 -15.80
CA GLN A 147 1.36 -1.81 -15.66
C GLN A 147 -0.08 -2.26 -15.38
N LEU A 148 -0.56 -3.29 -16.07
CA LEU A 148 -1.88 -3.88 -15.81
C LEU A 148 -1.94 -4.53 -14.43
N ALA A 149 -0.86 -5.17 -13.98
CA ALA A 149 -0.76 -5.73 -12.62
C ALA A 149 -0.83 -4.64 -11.55
N TYR A 150 -0.08 -3.55 -11.74
CA TYR A 150 -0.03 -2.43 -10.80
C TYR A 150 -1.37 -1.68 -10.78
N GLY A 151 -1.87 -1.24 -11.93
CA GLY A 151 -3.15 -0.51 -12.03
C GLY A 151 -4.31 -1.35 -11.54
N GLY A 152 -4.38 -2.63 -11.95
CA GLY A 152 -5.41 -3.58 -11.51
C GLY A 152 -5.39 -3.83 -10.02
N GLY A 153 -4.20 -4.00 -9.42
CA GLY A 153 -4.05 -4.15 -7.96
C GLY A 153 -4.54 -2.92 -7.19
N LYS A 154 -4.20 -1.71 -7.66
CA LYS A 154 -4.65 -0.46 -7.04
C LYS A 154 -6.15 -0.20 -7.24
N TYR A 155 -6.71 -0.60 -8.37
CA TYR A 155 -8.16 -0.56 -8.62
C TYR A 155 -8.91 -1.56 -7.72
N ALA A 156 -8.44 -2.81 -7.67
CA ALA A 156 -9.03 -3.84 -6.80
C ALA A 156 -8.99 -3.42 -5.32
N LEU A 157 -7.88 -2.80 -4.86
CA LEU A 157 -7.77 -2.25 -3.51
C LEU A 157 -8.86 -1.21 -3.23
N SER A 158 -9.11 -0.31 -4.17
CA SER A 158 -10.14 0.72 -4.06
C SER A 158 -11.56 0.13 -4.04
N CYS A 159 -11.82 -0.93 -4.81
CA CYS A 159 -13.08 -1.66 -4.80
C CYS A 159 -13.29 -2.41 -3.48
N TRP A 160 -12.26 -3.10 -3.00
CA TRP A 160 -12.29 -3.80 -1.72
C TRP A 160 -12.58 -2.84 -0.56
N LEU A 161 -11.89 -1.70 -0.51
CA LEU A 161 -12.09 -0.68 0.52
C LEU A 161 -13.56 -0.22 0.58
N ARG A 162 -14.17 0.08 -0.56
CA ARG A 162 -15.57 0.50 -0.62
C ARG A 162 -16.51 -0.60 -0.14
N ARG A 163 -16.24 -1.86 -0.52
CA ARG A 163 -17.03 -3.03 -0.11
C ARG A 163 -16.96 -3.23 1.40
N GLU A 164 -15.78 -3.12 1.99
CA GLU A 164 -15.54 -3.42 3.39
C GLU A 164 -15.79 -2.26 4.36
N SER A 165 -15.90 -1.02 3.87
CA SER A 165 -16.00 0.19 4.69
C SER A 165 -17.09 0.09 5.77
N LYS A 166 -18.26 -0.45 5.42
CA LYS A 166 -19.39 -0.63 6.36
C LYS A 166 -19.04 -1.63 7.48
N SER A 167 -18.38 -2.74 7.13
CA SER A 167 -17.96 -3.78 8.09
C SER A 167 -16.91 -3.24 9.07
N TYR A 168 -15.95 -2.44 8.56
CA TYR A 168 -14.93 -1.79 9.39
C TYR A 168 -15.55 -0.74 10.31
N ALA A 169 -16.44 0.10 9.80
CA ALA A 169 -17.16 1.10 10.60
C ALA A 169 -17.99 0.45 11.73
N ALA A 170 -18.63 -0.69 11.47
CA ALA A 170 -19.36 -1.44 12.49
C ALA A 170 -18.46 -1.95 13.65
N ASN A 171 -17.16 -2.08 13.40
CA ASN A 171 -16.14 -2.41 14.40
C ASN A 171 -15.44 -1.16 14.98
N GLY A 172 -15.95 0.04 14.70
CA GLY A 172 -15.38 1.32 15.16
C GLY A 172 -14.12 1.75 14.43
N ILE A 173 -13.78 1.12 13.29
CA ILE A 173 -12.57 1.44 12.52
C ILE A 173 -12.92 2.40 11.39
N ARG A 174 -12.18 3.50 11.25
CA ARG A 174 -12.24 4.36 10.07
C ARG A 174 -11.33 3.77 8.98
N LEU A 175 -11.91 3.41 7.85
CA LEU A 175 -11.17 2.83 6.71
C LEU A 175 -11.15 3.82 5.55
N ASN A 176 -9.97 4.33 5.22
CA ASN A 176 -9.73 5.33 4.19
C ASN A 176 -8.59 4.93 3.26
N ALA A 177 -8.41 5.67 2.16
CA ALA A 177 -7.24 5.56 1.30
C ALA A 177 -6.81 6.91 0.77
N VAL A 178 -5.51 7.05 0.52
CA VAL A 178 -4.94 8.10 -0.32
C VAL A 178 -4.59 7.48 -1.66
N ALA A 179 -4.85 8.18 -2.76
CA ALA A 179 -4.52 7.77 -4.12
C ALA A 179 -3.48 8.75 -4.70
N PRO A 180 -2.18 8.57 -4.40
CA PRO A 180 -1.15 9.48 -4.87
C PRO A 180 -1.12 9.56 -6.40
N GLY A 181 -0.85 10.75 -6.91
CA GLY A 181 -0.37 10.95 -8.28
C GLY A 181 1.11 10.57 -8.40
N PHE A 182 1.77 11.12 -9.41
CA PHE A 182 3.21 10.95 -9.55
C PHE A 182 3.92 11.62 -8.37
N THR A 183 4.63 10.81 -7.58
CA THR A 183 5.34 11.23 -6.36
C THR A 183 6.81 10.85 -6.48
N GLU A 184 7.71 11.78 -6.17
CA GLU A 184 9.17 11.56 -6.23
C GLU A 184 9.61 10.59 -5.13
N THR A 185 9.94 9.36 -5.51
CA THR A 185 10.33 8.27 -4.61
C THR A 185 11.33 7.36 -5.30
N PRO A 186 12.08 6.52 -4.56
CA PRO A 186 12.94 5.51 -5.19
C PRO A 186 12.19 4.56 -6.13
N LEU A 187 10.90 4.32 -5.89
CA LEU A 187 10.04 3.50 -6.76
C LEU A 187 9.83 4.16 -8.14
N THR A 188 9.60 5.47 -8.17
CA THR A 188 9.39 6.23 -9.41
C THR A 188 10.71 6.58 -10.12
N ASP A 189 11.82 6.71 -9.39
CA ASP A 189 13.15 6.93 -9.97
C ASP A 189 13.63 5.72 -10.77
N ALA A 190 13.28 4.51 -10.33
CA ALA A 190 13.57 3.30 -11.10
C ALA A 190 12.86 3.29 -12.47
N GLY A 191 11.66 3.88 -12.56
CA GLY A 191 10.95 4.08 -13.83
C GLY A 191 11.57 5.15 -14.72
N ARG A 192 12.09 6.24 -14.13
CA ARG A 192 12.78 7.33 -14.87
C ARG A 192 14.09 6.87 -15.53
N SER A 193 14.74 5.90 -14.95
CA SER A 193 16.01 5.36 -15.46
C SER A 193 15.83 4.46 -16.67
N ASN A 194 14.60 4.14 -17.07
CA ASN A 194 14.31 3.35 -18.27
C ASN A 194 14.06 4.27 -19.47
N PRO A 195 14.93 4.26 -20.51
CA PRO A 195 14.82 5.15 -21.68
C PRO A 195 13.49 5.05 -22.43
N GLU A 196 12.86 3.85 -22.45
CA GLU A 196 11.58 3.63 -23.13
C GLU A 196 10.42 4.41 -22.48
N PHE A 197 10.53 4.75 -21.20
CA PHE A 197 9.47 5.42 -20.46
C PHE A 197 9.78 6.89 -20.16
N ALA A 198 11.01 7.34 -20.37
CA ALA A 198 11.46 8.67 -19.97
C ALA A 198 10.63 9.79 -20.63
N GLU A 199 10.41 9.76 -21.94
CA GLU A 199 9.62 10.77 -22.66
C GLU A 199 8.14 10.80 -22.23
N VAL A 200 7.54 9.61 -22.09
CA VAL A 200 6.14 9.47 -21.66
C VAL A 200 5.98 10.00 -20.24
N LEU A 201 6.94 9.70 -19.38
CA LEU A 201 6.95 10.15 -18.00
C LEU A 201 7.15 11.66 -17.88
N GLU A 202 8.05 12.25 -18.69
CA GLU A 202 8.19 13.72 -18.74
C GLU A 202 6.92 14.42 -19.23
N ALA A 203 6.28 13.88 -20.27
CA ALA A 203 5.00 14.40 -20.76
C ALA A 203 3.92 14.31 -19.67
N PHE A 204 3.88 13.20 -18.95
CA PHE A 204 2.96 13.01 -17.83
C PHE A 204 3.22 14.02 -16.70
N ILE A 205 4.48 14.20 -16.29
CA ILE A 205 4.84 15.20 -15.26
C ILE A 205 4.44 16.60 -15.69
N LYS A 206 4.68 16.98 -16.95
CA LYS A 206 4.27 18.28 -17.50
C LYS A 206 2.76 18.48 -17.53
N SER A 207 1.98 17.41 -17.54
CA SER A 207 0.50 17.46 -17.51
C SER A 207 -0.08 17.66 -16.10
N ILE A 208 0.74 17.61 -15.05
CA ILE A 208 0.27 17.79 -13.66
C ILE A 208 -0.18 19.25 -13.45
N PRO A 209 -1.45 19.50 -13.12
CA PRO A 209 -1.98 20.88 -13.09
C PRO A 209 -1.30 21.82 -12.11
N ILE A 210 -0.78 21.30 -10.99
CA ILE A 210 -0.04 22.09 -9.99
C ILE A 210 1.39 22.41 -10.43
N GLY A 211 1.85 21.90 -11.60
CA GLY A 211 3.15 22.19 -12.19
C GLY A 211 4.34 21.49 -11.54
N ARG A 212 4.12 20.56 -10.61
CA ARG A 212 5.18 19.76 -9.99
C ARG A 212 4.70 18.35 -9.66
N PRO A 213 5.61 17.37 -9.54
CA PRO A 213 5.34 16.11 -8.87
C PRO A 213 4.93 16.31 -7.41
N GLY A 214 4.26 15.32 -6.83
CA GLY A 214 4.10 15.23 -5.38
C GLY A 214 5.41 14.86 -4.70
N SER A 215 5.63 15.36 -3.48
CA SER A 215 6.66 14.85 -2.60
C SER A 215 6.11 13.74 -1.69
N PRO A 216 6.97 12.88 -1.11
CA PRO A 216 6.54 11.94 -0.06
C PRO A 216 5.83 12.64 1.11
N GLU A 217 6.24 13.86 1.44
CA GLU A 217 5.67 14.68 2.51
C GLU A 217 4.25 15.12 2.19
N ASP A 218 3.93 15.49 0.94
CA ASP A 218 2.56 15.82 0.51
C ASP A 218 1.61 14.64 0.81
N ILE A 219 2.07 13.41 0.58
CA ILE A 219 1.28 12.20 0.82
C ILE A 219 1.21 11.87 2.32
N ALA A 220 2.29 12.12 3.05
CA ALA A 220 2.33 11.92 4.50
C ALA A 220 1.34 12.84 5.22
N GLU A 221 1.24 14.11 4.83
CA GLU A 221 0.27 15.06 5.40
C GLU A 221 -1.17 14.56 5.22
N ALA A 222 -1.55 14.17 4.00
CA ALA A 222 -2.88 13.64 3.72
C ALA A 222 -3.16 12.35 4.50
N THR A 223 -2.17 11.47 4.61
CA THR A 223 -2.31 10.19 5.33
C THR A 223 -2.47 10.44 6.83
N CYS A 224 -1.65 11.30 7.44
CA CYS A 224 -1.74 11.63 8.87
C CYS A 224 -3.07 12.33 9.20
N PHE A 225 -3.56 13.24 8.33
CA PHE A 225 -4.88 13.84 8.48
C PHE A 225 -6.01 12.80 8.53
N LEU A 226 -5.93 11.74 7.73
CA LEU A 226 -6.93 10.66 7.74
C LEU A 226 -6.78 9.68 8.90
N LEU A 227 -5.61 9.64 9.55
CA LEU A 227 -5.36 8.83 10.75
C LEU A 227 -5.92 9.48 12.02
N ASP A 228 -5.98 10.81 12.09
CA ASP A 228 -6.57 11.60 13.17
C ASP A 228 -8.11 11.55 13.16
#